data_b1434f183d0432b786bbe7546ca30fcb
#
_entry.id   b1434f183d0432b786bbe7546ca30fcb
#
_cell.length_a   1.000
_cell.length_b   1.000
_cell.length_c   1.000
_cell.angle_alpha   90.00
_cell.angle_beta   90.00
_cell.angle_gamma   90.00
#
_symmetry.space_group_name_H-M   'P 1'
#
loop_
_entity.id
_entity.type
_entity.pdbx_description
1 polymer ?
#
loop_
_entity_poly.entity_id
_entity_poly.type
_entity_poly.pdbx_seq_one_letter_code
_entity_poly.pdbx_strand_id
1 'polypeptide(L)'
;MKAFMDKDFLLETPTAQHLYHDYAETLPIVDYHCHIPPQEIYEDRRFENIAQVWLGGHQVLADGSDYYFGDHYKWRVMRSNGVPEEYITGDKPDRERFQKFAEALEMAIGNPMYTWCHLELKKYFGYNGVLNGDTAEEVWNLCNDKLQHDPKMTVRGLIEQSNVAMVGTTDDPIDSLEWHKKIKEDPTIKVVVAPSFRPDKALNIRKDGFADYIHKLEEVVGRKFACANCVVNALEERLQFFVEMGCRASDHGLDYVPYVETNAEKATAAFKKAMAGEPLTQEEGDAYTTYLLISLGRLYKKYNVAMQIHYSCLRNVNQKMYKKLGPDTGFDMIAVTDGSAAISSLLSKLTETGECPKVILYSLNPADRSEER
;
A
#
# COMPACT_ATOMS: atom_id res chain seq x y z
N MET A 1 -25.96 0.90 29.44
CA MET A 1 -25.12 1.66 28.50
C MET A 1 -24.38 0.63 27.68
N LYS A 2 -24.32 0.76 26.35
CA LYS A 2 -23.60 -0.14 25.46
C LYS A 2 -22.09 -0.03 25.79
N ALA A 3 -21.38 -1.14 25.89
CA ALA A 3 -19.95 -1.13 26.15
C ALA A 3 -19.19 -0.62 24.91
N PHE A 4 -18.04 0.03 25.12
CA PHE A 4 -17.15 0.42 24.04
C PHE A 4 -16.65 -0.82 23.31
N MET A 5 -16.84 -0.88 22.01
CA MET A 5 -16.48 -2.03 21.16
C MET A 5 -17.10 -3.35 21.63
N ASP A 6 -18.40 -3.35 21.91
CA ASP A 6 -19.14 -4.60 22.13
C ASP A 6 -19.20 -5.44 20.83
N LYS A 7 -19.88 -6.60 20.91
CA LYS A 7 -20.00 -7.51 19.75
C LYS A 7 -20.70 -6.88 18.54
N ASP A 8 -21.53 -5.87 18.77
CA ASP A 8 -22.29 -5.15 17.73
C ASP A 8 -21.67 -3.78 17.41
N PHE A 9 -20.39 -3.58 17.70
CA PHE A 9 -19.70 -2.34 17.39
C PHE A 9 -19.76 -2.05 15.89
N LEU A 10 -20.18 -0.84 15.51
CA LEU A 10 -20.47 -0.40 14.13
C LEU A 10 -21.67 -1.09 13.44
N LEU A 11 -22.34 -2.04 14.09
CA LEU A 11 -23.52 -2.69 13.57
C LEU A 11 -24.78 -1.98 14.08
N GLU A 12 -25.15 -0.88 13.44
CA GLU A 12 -26.16 0.06 13.94
C GLU A 12 -27.62 -0.43 13.76
N THR A 13 -27.85 -1.40 12.88
CA THR A 13 -29.19 -1.90 12.58
C THR A 13 -29.31 -3.40 12.80
N PRO A 14 -30.52 -3.92 13.12
CA PRO A 14 -30.74 -5.37 13.19
C PRO A 14 -30.33 -6.10 11.90
N THR A 15 -30.53 -5.48 10.73
CA THR A 15 -30.11 -6.05 9.46
C THR A 15 -28.59 -6.15 9.37
N ALA A 16 -27.83 -5.12 9.80
CA ALA A 16 -26.39 -5.16 9.82
C ALA A 16 -25.87 -6.27 10.77
N GLN A 17 -26.46 -6.39 11.96
CA GLN A 17 -26.13 -7.45 12.91
C GLN A 17 -26.39 -8.84 12.33
N HIS A 18 -27.56 -9.05 11.72
CA HIS A 18 -27.92 -10.32 11.07
C HIS A 18 -26.93 -10.66 9.92
N LEU A 19 -26.68 -9.72 9.02
CA LEU A 19 -25.76 -9.95 7.90
C LEU A 19 -24.33 -10.26 8.37
N TYR A 20 -23.87 -9.59 9.41
CA TYR A 20 -22.52 -9.81 9.92
C TYR A 20 -22.43 -11.15 10.68
N HIS A 21 -23.23 -11.34 11.74
CA HIS A 21 -23.10 -12.50 12.62
C HIS A 21 -23.50 -13.82 11.96
N ASP A 22 -24.51 -13.81 11.10
CA ASP A 22 -25.02 -15.04 10.50
C ASP A 22 -24.31 -15.43 9.20
N TYR A 23 -23.62 -14.48 8.54
CA TYR A 23 -22.98 -14.74 7.25
C TYR A 23 -21.50 -14.29 7.18
N ALA A 24 -21.18 -13.05 7.56
CA ALA A 24 -19.87 -12.48 7.23
C ALA A 24 -18.77 -12.83 8.26
N GLU A 25 -19.09 -12.94 9.54
CA GLU A 25 -18.11 -13.04 10.66
C GLU A 25 -17.15 -14.22 10.51
N THR A 26 -17.63 -15.33 9.95
CA THR A 26 -16.85 -16.57 9.80
C THR A 26 -16.19 -16.74 8.44
N LEU A 27 -16.47 -15.85 7.49
CA LEU A 27 -15.87 -15.94 6.17
C LEU A 27 -14.37 -15.64 6.21
N PRO A 28 -13.56 -16.33 5.39
CA PRO A 28 -12.17 -16.01 5.27
C PRO A 28 -11.96 -14.65 4.59
N ILE A 29 -10.94 -13.94 5.01
CA ILE A 29 -10.56 -12.67 4.41
C ILE A 29 -9.68 -12.93 3.19
N VAL A 30 -10.01 -12.28 2.08
CA VAL A 30 -9.14 -12.18 0.90
C VAL A 30 -8.57 -10.76 0.90
N ASP A 31 -7.37 -10.61 1.43
CA ASP A 31 -6.65 -9.34 1.49
C ASP A 31 -5.87 -9.13 0.19
N TYR A 32 -6.57 -8.61 -0.82
CA TYR A 32 -6.02 -8.44 -2.17
C TYR A 32 -5.18 -7.16 -2.34
N HIS A 33 -4.99 -6.38 -1.29
CA HIS A 33 -4.11 -5.22 -1.26
C HIS A 33 -3.45 -5.07 0.12
N CYS A 34 -2.22 -5.53 0.24
CA CYS A 34 -1.48 -5.62 1.49
C CYS A 34 -0.05 -5.10 1.31
N HIS A 35 0.53 -4.56 2.39
CA HIS A 35 1.90 -4.06 2.42
C HIS A 35 2.82 -4.85 3.35
N ILE A 36 2.42 -6.04 3.82
CA ILE A 36 3.31 -6.91 4.60
C ILE A 36 4.43 -7.42 3.69
N PRO A 37 5.71 -7.20 4.01
CA PRO A 37 6.81 -7.75 3.22
C PRO A 37 6.74 -9.29 3.18
N PRO A 38 6.80 -9.92 2.00
CA PRO A 38 6.73 -11.39 1.88
C PRO A 38 7.87 -12.08 2.63
N GLN A 39 9.02 -11.43 2.79
CA GLN A 39 10.11 -11.93 3.63
C GLN A 39 9.68 -12.14 5.07
N GLU A 40 8.97 -11.19 5.68
CA GLU A 40 8.50 -11.30 7.07
C GLU A 40 7.49 -12.45 7.24
N ILE A 41 6.68 -12.73 6.20
CA ILE A 41 5.77 -13.89 6.19
C ILE A 41 6.58 -15.20 6.11
N TYR A 42 7.58 -15.26 5.22
CA TYR A 42 8.42 -16.45 5.07
C TYR A 42 9.23 -16.76 6.33
N GLU A 43 9.88 -15.75 6.91
CA GLU A 43 10.71 -15.86 8.11
C GLU A 43 9.89 -15.98 9.40
N ASP A 44 8.57 -15.79 9.31
CA ASP A 44 7.64 -15.80 10.45
C ASP A 44 8.10 -14.86 11.59
N ARG A 45 8.37 -13.61 11.21
CA ARG A 45 8.95 -12.60 12.11
C ARG A 45 8.16 -12.49 13.41
N ARG A 46 8.90 -12.41 14.52
CA ARG A 46 8.38 -12.06 15.84
C ARG A 46 8.81 -10.64 16.21
N PHE A 47 7.88 -9.88 16.78
CA PHE A 47 8.16 -8.53 17.26
C PHE A 47 8.54 -8.54 18.74
N GLU A 48 9.49 -7.69 19.13
CA GLU A 48 9.94 -7.60 20.53
C GLU A 48 8.94 -6.85 21.40
N ASN A 49 8.25 -5.85 20.82
CA ASN A 49 7.31 -5.00 21.53
C ASN A 49 6.26 -4.37 20.60
N ILE A 50 5.20 -3.81 21.21
CA ILE A 50 4.09 -3.21 20.49
C ILE A 50 4.46 -1.93 19.73
N ALA A 51 5.51 -1.21 20.14
CA ALA A 51 5.96 -0.04 19.39
C ALA A 51 6.58 -0.45 18.06
N GLN A 52 7.31 -1.57 17.99
CA GLN A 52 7.79 -2.09 16.72
C GLN A 52 6.65 -2.48 15.77
N VAL A 53 5.56 -3.05 16.30
CA VAL A 53 4.37 -3.40 15.50
C VAL A 53 3.67 -2.16 14.96
N TRP A 54 3.48 -1.13 15.80
CA TRP A 54 2.66 0.02 15.46
C TRP A 54 3.41 1.22 14.90
N LEU A 55 4.62 1.46 15.42
CA LEU A 55 5.39 2.66 15.10
C LEU A 55 6.60 2.34 14.22
N GLY A 56 6.91 1.04 14.04
CA GLY A 56 8.07 0.64 13.28
C GLY A 56 9.37 1.20 13.83
N GLY A 57 10.30 1.46 12.94
CA GLY A 57 11.63 1.87 13.30
C GLY A 57 12.39 2.57 12.19
N HIS A 58 13.68 2.55 12.32
CA HIS A 58 14.65 3.11 11.41
C HIS A 58 15.80 2.13 11.24
N GLN A 59 16.35 2.06 10.04
CA GLN A 59 17.57 1.30 9.75
C GLN A 59 18.46 2.07 8.78
N VAL A 60 19.75 1.84 8.89
CA VAL A 60 20.72 2.34 7.92
C VAL A 60 20.90 1.30 6.83
N LEU A 61 20.67 1.68 5.58
CA LEU A 61 20.83 0.82 4.43
C LEU A 61 22.31 0.61 4.08
N ALA A 62 22.61 -0.35 3.22
CA ALA A 62 23.97 -0.69 2.81
C ALA A 62 24.73 0.47 2.13
N ASP A 63 24.01 1.40 1.53
CA ASP A 63 24.55 2.62 0.90
C ASP A 63 24.76 3.78 1.90
N GLY A 64 24.47 3.54 3.20
CA GLY A 64 24.59 4.52 4.27
C GLY A 64 23.41 5.47 4.40
N SER A 65 22.36 5.31 3.60
CA SER A 65 21.14 6.11 3.73
C SER A 65 20.25 5.59 4.85
N ASP A 66 19.48 6.51 5.44
CA ASP A 66 18.48 6.18 6.45
C ASP A 66 17.17 5.70 5.78
N TYR A 67 16.61 4.62 6.27
CA TYR A 67 15.31 4.11 5.87
C TYR A 67 14.38 4.02 7.07
N TYR A 68 13.27 4.76 7.01
CA TYR A 68 12.23 4.78 8.03
C TYR A 68 11.06 3.91 7.59
N PHE A 69 10.64 3.01 8.45
CA PHE A 69 9.55 2.06 8.18
C PHE A 69 8.59 2.00 9.37
N GLY A 70 7.31 1.95 9.10
CA GLY A 70 6.26 1.89 10.10
C GLY A 70 4.95 2.46 9.59
N ASP A 71 3.94 2.47 10.48
CA ASP A 71 2.65 3.05 10.15
C ASP A 71 2.73 4.59 10.19
N HIS A 72 2.96 5.18 9.04
CA HIS A 72 3.07 6.63 8.90
C HIS A 72 1.75 7.39 9.20
N TYR A 73 0.62 6.70 9.23
CA TYR A 73 -0.65 7.29 9.69
C TYR A 73 -0.66 7.46 11.22
N LYS A 74 -0.11 6.51 11.96
CA LYS A 74 0.12 6.66 13.42
C LYS A 74 1.09 7.79 13.70
N TRP A 75 2.17 7.91 12.93
CA TRP A 75 3.12 9.04 13.01
C TRP A 75 2.43 10.37 12.78
N ARG A 76 1.48 10.42 11.82
CA ARG A 76 0.71 11.62 11.55
C ARG A 76 -0.19 12.02 12.72
N VAL A 77 -0.82 11.07 13.40
CA VAL A 77 -1.58 11.31 14.63
C VAL A 77 -0.69 11.91 15.71
N MET A 78 0.50 11.36 15.93
CA MET A 78 1.47 11.91 16.89
C MET A 78 1.85 13.35 16.55
N ARG A 79 2.23 13.64 15.30
CA ARG A 79 2.58 14.99 14.85
C ARG A 79 1.43 15.98 15.01
N SER A 80 0.22 15.57 14.66
CA SER A 80 -0.98 16.41 14.79
C SER A 80 -1.27 16.81 16.24
N ASN A 81 -0.79 16.02 17.20
CA ASN A 81 -0.89 16.29 18.63
C ASN A 81 0.38 16.93 19.22
N GLY A 82 1.30 17.41 18.37
CA GLY A 82 2.49 18.14 18.79
C GLY A 82 3.59 17.29 19.41
N VAL A 83 3.58 15.99 19.21
CA VAL A 83 4.66 15.09 19.67
C VAL A 83 5.95 15.44 18.91
N PRO A 84 7.08 15.68 19.62
CA PRO A 84 8.35 15.97 18.98
C PRO A 84 8.83 14.81 18.09
N GLU A 85 9.48 15.13 16.96
CA GLU A 85 9.90 14.16 15.95
C GLU A 85 10.88 13.09 16.49
N GLU A 86 11.63 13.40 17.56
CA GLU A 86 12.53 12.44 18.22
C GLU A 86 11.82 11.20 18.80
N TYR A 87 10.51 11.32 19.11
CA TYR A 87 9.66 10.19 19.55
C TYR A 87 8.96 9.49 18.40
N ILE A 88 9.00 10.04 17.19
CA ILE A 88 8.28 9.51 16.03
C ILE A 88 9.23 8.73 15.12
N THR A 89 10.22 9.41 14.58
CA THR A 89 11.24 8.84 13.69
C THR A 89 12.66 8.96 14.23
N GLY A 90 12.85 9.51 15.42
CA GLY A 90 14.15 9.59 16.09
C GLY A 90 14.44 8.37 16.97
N ASP A 91 15.43 8.52 17.84
CA ASP A 91 16.12 7.43 18.58
C ASP A 91 15.62 7.29 20.01
N LYS A 92 14.48 7.86 20.35
CA LYS A 92 13.91 7.64 21.68
C LYS A 92 13.54 6.17 21.87
N PRO A 93 13.69 5.66 23.12
CA PRO A 93 13.34 4.28 23.43
C PRO A 93 11.88 3.94 23.05
N ASP A 94 11.64 2.74 22.56
CA ASP A 94 10.31 2.26 22.13
C ASP A 94 9.24 2.43 23.20
N ARG A 95 9.60 2.26 24.48
CA ARG A 95 8.67 2.48 25.60
C ARG A 95 8.21 3.94 25.69
N GLU A 96 9.12 4.89 25.49
CA GLU A 96 8.79 6.32 25.50
C GLU A 96 8.00 6.71 24.25
N ARG A 97 8.35 6.16 23.09
CA ARG A 97 7.61 6.35 21.83
C ARG A 97 6.16 5.86 21.98
N PHE A 98 5.96 4.69 22.56
CA PHE A 98 4.63 4.13 22.82
C PHE A 98 3.84 5.00 23.81
N GLN A 99 4.45 5.51 24.88
CA GLN A 99 3.81 6.45 25.80
C GLN A 99 3.27 7.69 25.07
N LYS A 100 4.11 8.30 24.23
CA LYS A 100 3.71 9.48 23.46
C LYS A 100 2.62 9.16 22.42
N PHE A 101 2.63 7.97 21.85
CA PHE A 101 1.55 7.53 20.98
C PHE A 101 0.23 7.37 21.75
N ALA A 102 0.24 6.74 22.92
CA ALA A 102 -0.95 6.56 23.77
C ALA A 102 -1.57 7.90 24.19
N GLU A 103 -0.75 8.89 24.60
CA GLU A 103 -1.17 10.24 24.90
C GLU A 103 -1.80 10.95 23.68
N ALA A 104 -1.20 10.77 22.48
CA ALA A 104 -1.73 11.33 21.24
C ALA A 104 -3.01 10.65 20.79
N LEU A 105 -3.11 9.32 20.97
CA LEU A 105 -4.29 8.54 20.58
C LEU A 105 -5.53 8.95 21.38
N GLU A 106 -5.39 9.24 22.66
CA GLU A 106 -6.47 9.75 23.51
C GLU A 106 -7.15 10.98 22.93
N MET A 107 -6.36 11.86 22.29
CA MET A 107 -6.87 13.09 21.65
C MET A 107 -7.50 12.84 20.28
N ALA A 108 -7.43 11.60 19.75
CA ALA A 108 -7.88 11.26 18.41
C ALA A 108 -9.28 10.62 18.37
N ILE A 109 -10.13 10.86 19.38
CA ILE A 109 -11.52 10.37 19.42
C ILE A 109 -12.27 10.86 18.17
N GLY A 110 -12.92 9.92 17.46
CA GLY A 110 -13.58 10.19 16.17
C GLY A 110 -12.70 10.00 14.94
N ASN A 111 -11.38 9.83 15.11
CA ASN A 111 -10.48 9.41 14.05
C ASN A 111 -10.51 7.86 13.92
N PRO A 112 -10.54 7.29 12.72
CA PRO A 112 -10.49 5.83 12.53
C PRO A 112 -9.32 5.16 13.27
N MET A 113 -8.17 5.82 13.39
CA MET A 113 -7.01 5.29 14.09
C MET A 113 -7.30 4.95 15.56
N TYR A 114 -8.10 5.78 16.24
CA TYR A 114 -8.55 5.50 17.59
C TYR A 114 -9.30 4.17 17.68
N THR A 115 -10.25 3.98 16.76
CA THR A 115 -11.05 2.75 16.68
C THR A 115 -10.18 1.53 16.32
N TRP A 116 -9.34 1.64 15.33
CA TRP A 116 -8.51 0.52 14.84
C TRP A 116 -7.53 0.03 15.90
N CYS A 117 -6.83 0.92 16.59
CA CYS A 117 -5.93 0.54 17.67
C CYS A 117 -6.64 -0.21 18.78
N HIS A 118 -7.84 0.23 19.19
CA HIS A 118 -8.62 -0.47 20.22
C HIS A 118 -9.19 -1.81 19.74
N LEU A 119 -9.56 -1.93 18.45
CA LEU A 119 -9.95 -3.23 17.86
C LEU A 119 -8.80 -4.22 17.84
N GLU A 120 -7.59 -3.75 17.48
CA GLU A 120 -6.38 -4.57 17.51
C GLU A 120 -6.05 -5.02 18.93
N LEU A 121 -6.08 -4.11 19.92
CA LEU A 121 -5.85 -4.43 21.31
C LEU A 121 -6.87 -5.47 21.84
N LYS A 122 -8.14 -5.33 21.47
CA LYS A 122 -9.18 -6.28 21.84
C LYS A 122 -8.99 -7.63 21.19
N LYS A 123 -8.80 -7.65 19.86
CA LYS A 123 -8.78 -8.88 19.07
C LYS A 123 -7.56 -9.74 19.37
N TYR A 124 -6.36 -9.15 19.36
CA TYR A 124 -5.11 -9.90 19.46
C TYR A 124 -4.58 -9.97 20.90
N PHE A 125 -4.81 -8.93 21.70
CA PHE A 125 -4.25 -8.84 23.04
C PHE A 125 -5.28 -9.07 24.15
N GLY A 126 -6.59 -9.11 23.82
CA GLY A 126 -7.66 -9.32 24.80
C GLY A 126 -7.87 -8.13 25.74
N TYR A 127 -7.33 -6.95 25.40
CA TYR A 127 -7.53 -5.74 26.18
C TYR A 127 -8.87 -5.09 25.86
N ASN A 128 -9.70 -4.88 26.88
CA ASN A 128 -11.04 -4.30 26.73
C ASN A 128 -11.15 -2.88 27.31
N GLY A 129 -10.04 -2.31 27.76
CA GLY A 129 -9.96 -0.95 28.26
C GLY A 129 -9.75 0.08 27.15
N VAL A 130 -9.46 1.30 27.56
CA VAL A 130 -9.09 2.41 26.66
C VAL A 130 -7.61 2.70 26.81
N LEU A 131 -6.90 2.79 25.69
CA LEU A 131 -5.51 3.20 25.67
C LEU A 131 -5.42 4.72 25.74
N ASN A 132 -4.72 5.21 26.75
CA ASN A 132 -4.39 6.61 26.97
C ASN A 132 -3.06 6.73 27.73
N GLY A 133 -2.67 7.94 28.11
CA GLY A 133 -1.41 8.19 28.83
C GLY A 133 -1.32 7.43 30.16
N ASP A 134 -2.43 7.27 30.89
CA ASP A 134 -2.47 6.62 32.21
C ASP A 134 -2.44 5.09 32.11
N THR A 135 -3.02 4.52 31.05
CA THR A 135 -3.09 3.05 30.82
C THR A 135 -1.95 2.52 29.96
N ALA A 136 -1.09 3.38 29.45
CA ALA A 136 0.00 3.01 28.54
C ALA A 136 0.94 1.94 29.12
N GLU A 137 1.26 2.01 30.42
CA GLU A 137 2.13 1.01 31.09
C GLU A 137 1.48 -0.37 31.14
N GLU A 138 0.20 -0.43 31.53
CA GLU A 138 -0.57 -1.69 31.57
C GLU A 138 -0.62 -2.33 30.19
N VAL A 139 -0.96 -1.55 29.15
CA VAL A 139 -1.07 -2.04 27.77
C VAL A 139 0.28 -2.47 27.22
N TRP A 140 1.35 -1.70 27.50
CA TRP A 140 2.71 -2.06 27.13
C TRP A 140 3.11 -3.43 27.67
N ASN A 141 2.91 -3.64 28.97
CA ASN A 141 3.26 -4.89 29.61
C ASN A 141 2.44 -6.08 29.08
N LEU A 142 1.12 -5.91 28.95
CA LEU A 142 0.21 -6.92 28.41
C LEU A 142 0.58 -7.32 26.98
N CYS A 143 0.79 -6.34 26.10
CA CYS A 143 1.09 -6.61 24.70
C CYS A 143 2.44 -7.29 24.54
N ASN A 144 3.45 -6.80 25.23
CA ASN A 144 4.80 -7.34 25.10
C ASN A 144 4.94 -8.74 25.70
N ASP A 145 4.26 -9.03 26.81
CA ASP A 145 4.19 -10.40 27.33
C ASP A 145 3.66 -11.37 26.28
N LYS A 146 2.56 -11.01 25.59
CA LYS A 146 2.01 -11.84 24.52
C LYS A 146 2.94 -11.91 23.30
N LEU A 147 3.46 -10.79 22.83
CA LEU A 147 4.36 -10.76 21.66
C LEU A 147 5.60 -11.65 21.88
N GLN A 148 6.12 -11.70 23.11
CA GLN A 148 7.32 -12.46 23.45
C GLN A 148 7.05 -13.94 23.75
N HIS A 149 5.91 -14.27 24.36
CA HIS A 149 5.68 -15.62 24.91
C HIS A 149 4.57 -16.42 24.20
N ASP A 150 3.58 -15.76 23.57
CA ASP A 150 2.55 -16.49 22.84
C ASP A 150 3.07 -16.90 21.44
N PRO A 151 3.11 -18.21 21.13
CA PRO A 151 3.58 -18.70 19.84
C PRO A 151 2.74 -18.22 18.64
N LYS A 152 1.53 -17.75 18.87
CA LYS A 152 0.65 -17.22 17.83
C LYS A 152 0.87 -15.75 17.51
N MET A 153 1.73 -15.06 18.25
CA MET A 153 2.02 -13.63 18.04
C MET A 153 3.24 -13.44 17.14
N THR A 154 3.26 -14.13 16.03
CA THR A 154 4.19 -13.97 14.92
C THR A 154 3.43 -13.43 13.70
N VAL A 155 4.12 -13.04 12.64
CA VAL A 155 3.49 -12.56 11.40
C VAL A 155 2.50 -13.60 10.85
N ARG A 156 2.90 -14.86 10.72
CA ARG A 156 1.99 -15.93 10.26
C ARG A 156 0.85 -16.18 11.25
N GLY A 157 1.16 -16.20 12.53
CA GLY A 157 0.16 -16.42 13.55
C GLY A 157 -0.90 -15.32 13.62
N LEU A 158 -0.54 -14.07 13.39
CA LEU A 158 -1.48 -12.94 13.28
C LEU A 158 -2.35 -13.04 12.02
N ILE A 159 -1.79 -13.43 10.89
CA ILE A 159 -2.52 -13.69 9.64
C ILE A 159 -3.52 -14.82 9.84
N GLU A 160 -3.12 -15.95 10.48
CA GLU A 160 -3.99 -17.09 10.77
C GLU A 160 -5.11 -16.71 11.75
N GLN A 161 -4.82 -15.99 12.83
CA GLN A 161 -5.81 -15.51 13.79
C GLN A 161 -6.84 -14.55 13.16
N SER A 162 -6.45 -13.89 12.07
CA SER A 162 -7.33 -13.00 11.31
C SER A 162 -8.21 -13.75 10.31
N ASN A 163 -8.07 -15.07 10.19
CA ASN A 163 -8.75 -15.90 9.19
C ASN A 163 -8.51 -15.42 7.76
N VAL A 164 -7.26 -15.00 7.46
CA VAL A 164 -6.87 -14.55 6.12
C VAL A 164 -6.49 -15.76 5.27
N ALA A 165 -7.22 -15.96 4.18
CA ALA A 165 -6.96 -17.03 3.21
C ALA A 165 -5.93 -16.63 2.15
N MET A 166 -5.87 -15.34 1.80
CA MET A 166 -5.00 -14.83 0.75
C MET A 166 -4.53 -13.42 1.08
N VAL A 167 -3.27 -13.15 0.81
CA VAL A 167 -2.61 -11.84 0.89
C VAL A 167 -2.07 -11.48 -0.49
N GLY A 168 -2.47 -10.32 -1.00
CA GLY A 168 -1.91 -9.71 -2.22
C GLY A 168 -0.87 -8.65 -1.83
N THR A 169 0.40 -8.96 -1.97
CA THR A 169 1.50 -8.03 -1.66
C THR A 169 1.65 -6.95 -2.73
N THR A 170 2.53 -5.98 -2.52
CA THR A 170 2.76 -4.89 -3.47
C THR A 170 4.21 -4.96 -3.96
N ASP A 171 4.40 -5.31 -5.24
CA ASP A 171 5.70 -5.68 -5.78
C ASP A 171 6.02 -4.92 -7.07
N ASP A 172 7.29 -4.54 -7.23
CA ASP A 172 7.78 -3.82 -8.40
C ASP A 172 8.05 -4.80 -9.57
N PRO A 173 7.79 -4.44 -10.84
CA PRO A 173 8.12 -5.27 -11.99
C PRO A 173 9.54 -5.83 -12.04
N ILE A 174 10.52 -5.15 -11.46
CA ILE A 174 11.92 -5.62 -11.43
C ILE A 174 12.20 -6.63 -10.32
N ASP A 175 11.28 -6.88 -9.41
CA ASP A 175 11.49 -7.77 -8.27
C ASP A 175 11.67 -9.22 -8.71
N SER A 176 12.57 -9.93 -8.05
CA SER A 176 12.86 -11.34 -8.30
C SER A 176 11.76 -12.30 -7.84
N LEU A 177 10.88 -11.82 -6.95
CA LEU A 177 9.84 -12.57 -6.26
C LEU A 177 10.38 -13.82 -5.52
N GLU A 178 11.61 -13.79 -5.07
CA GLU A 178 12.26 -14.94 -4.42
C GLU A 178 11.52 -15.39 -3.16
N TRP A 179 10.97 -14.47 -2.39
CA TRP A 179 10.21 -14.80 -1.18
C TRP A 179 8.87 -15.44 -1.50
N HIS A 180 8.18 -14.98 -2.53
CA HIS A 180 6.94 -15.61 -3.02
C HIS A 180 7.20 -17.06 -3.48
N LYS A 181 8.31 -17.29 -4.17
CA LYS A 181 8.70 -18.64 -4.58
C LYS A 181 8.96 -19.54 -3.36
N LYS A 182 9.75 -19.06 -2.38
CA LYS A 182 10.02 -19.79 -1.15
C LYS A 182 8.73 -20.09 -0.37
N ILE A 183 7.83 -19.12 -0.25
CA ILE A 183 6.53 -19.30 0.41
C ILE A 183 5.69 -20.37 -0.31
N LYS A 184 5.63 -20.32 -1.63
CA LYS A 184 4.87 -21.30 -2.45
C LYS A 184 5.41 -22.71 -2.32
N GLU A 185 6.70 -22.87 -2.07
CA GLU A 185 7.38 -24.16 -1.91
C GLU A 185 7.31 -24.69 -0.46
N ASP A 186 6.94 -23.86 0.53
CA ASP A 186 6.86 -24.23 1.94
C ASP A 186 5.44 -24.72 2.32
N PRO A 187 5.24 -26.04 2.54
CA PRO A 187 3.93 -26.60 2.87
C PRO A 187 3.41 -26.20 4.27
N THR A 188 4.25 -25.60 5.11
CA THR A 188 3.86 -25.12 6.44
C THR A 188 3.10 -23.78 6.38
N ILE A 189 3.25 -23.03 5.31
CA ILE A 189 2.57 -21.75 5.09
C ILE A 189 1.23 -21.99 4.41
N LYS A 190 0.13 -21.74 5.13
CA LYS A 190 -1.23 -22.07 4.66
C LYS A 190 -1.88 -20.92 3.88
N VAL A 191 -1.53 -19.69 4.22
CA VAL A 191 -2.05 -18.50 3.55
C VAL A 191 -1.47 -18.41 2.13
N VAL A 192 -2.33 -18.11 1.16
CA VAL A 192 -1.86 -17.82 -0.20
C VAL A 192 -1.24 -16.43 -0.24
N VAL A 193 0.03 -16.32 -0.59
CA VAL A 193 0.73 -15.04 -0.78
C VAL A 193 1.01 -14.87 -2.26
N ALA A 194 0.37 -13.87 -2.87
CA ALA A 194 0.49 -13.60 -4.30
C ALA A 194 1.02 -12.17 -4.53
N PRO A 195 1.92 -11.95 -5.50
CA PRO A 195 2.38 -10.62 -5.81
C PRO A 195 1.29 -9.80 -6.52
N SER A 196 1.22 -8.49 -6.25
CA SER A 196 0.49 -7.53 -7.09
C SER A 196 1.48 -6.73 -7.93
N PHE A 197 1.13 -6.52 -9.19
CA PHE A 197 2.01 -5.87 -10.17
C PHE A 197 1.90 -4.35 -10.09
N ARG A 198 2.95 -3.66 -9.56
CA ARG A 198 2.96 -2.20 -9.37
C ARG A 198 4.01 -1.49 -10.22
N PRO A 199 3.68 -1.13 -11.47
CA PRO A 199 4.63 -0.54 -12.42
C PRO A 199 4.76 0.99 -12.30
N ASP A 200 4.46 1.60 -11.16
CA ASP A 200 4.40 3.05 -10.98
C ASP A 200 5.68 3.77 -11.41
N LYS A 201 6.85 3.19 -11.14
CA LYS A 201 8.13 3.80 -11.52
C LYS A 201 8.33 3.85 -13.03
N ALA A 202 7.74 2.91 -13.78
CA ALA A 202 7.73 2.94 -15.24
C ALA A 202 6.71 3.94 -15.81
N LEU A 203 5.66 4.30 -15.04
CA LEU A 203 4.64 5.26 -15.44
C LEU A 203 5.04 6.70 -15.13
N ASN A 204 5.80 6.92 -14.07
CA ASN A 204 6.12 8.23 -13.51
C ASN A 204 7.24 8.94 -14.28
N ILE A 205 7.08 9.11 -15.60
CA ILE A 205 8.09 9.62 -16.55
C ILE A 205 8.65 11.01 -16.18
N ARG A 206 7.90 11.82 -15.43
CA ARG A 206 8.31 13.17 -15.01
C ARG A 206 8.95 13.23 -13.64
N LYS A 207 9.02 12.11 -12.91
CA LYS A 207 9.64 12.04 -11.58
C LYS A 207 11.13 11.76 -11.69
N ASP A 208 11.88 12.27 -10.74
CA ASP A 208 13.31 11.98 -10.62
C ASP A 208 13.54 10.48 -10.52
N GLY A 209 14.64 9.98 -11.11
CA GLY A 209 14.98 8.57 -11.10
C GLY A 209 14.27 7.71 -12.16
N PHE A 210 13.43 8.30 -13.03
CA PHE A 210 12.76 7.53 -14.10
C PHE A 210 13.76 6.81 -15.01
N ALA A 211 14.77 7.53 -15.52
CA ALA A 211 15.76 6.93 -16.43
C ALA A 211 16.55 5.80 -15.74
N ASP A 212 16.94 5.98 -14.48
CA ASP A 212 17.63 4.97 -13.69
C ASP A 212 16.77 3.71 -13.51
N TYR A 213 15.47 3.90 -13.27
CA TYR A 213 14.53 2.78 -13.18
C TYR A 213 14.39 2.03 -14.51
N ILE A 214 14.27 2.77 -15.63
CA ILE A 214 14.22 2.16 -16.96
C ILE A 214 15.48 1.35 -17.22
N HIS A 215 16.66 1.82 -16.85
CA HIS A 215 17.90 1.05 -16.97
C HIS A 215 17.91 -0.23 -16.14
N LYS A 216 17.38 -0.21 -14.92
CA LYS A 216 17.20 -1.43 -14.12
C LYS A 216 16.23 -2.42 -14.76
N LEU A 217 15.13 -1.92 -15.34
CA LEU A 217 14.18 -2.78 -16.06
C LEU A 217 14.82 -3.39 -17.32
N GLU A 218 15.63 -2.63 -18.06
CA GLU A 218 16.43 -3.12 -19.19
C GLU A 218 17.39 -4.24 -18.77
N GLU A 219 18.06 -4.11 -17.63
CA GLU A 219 18.94 -5.13 -17.07
C GLU A 219 18.18 -6.42 -16.74
N VAL A 220 17.01 -6.30 -16.08
CA VAL A 220 16.18 -7.46 -15.70
C VAL A 220 15.70 -8.25 -16.93
N VAL A 221 15.31 -7.55 -18.03
CA VAL A 221 14.84 -8.21 -19.25
C VAL A 221 15.93 -8.44 -20.30
N GLY A 222 17.16 -8.01 -20.05
CA GLY A 222 18.34 -8.26 -20.88
C GLY A 222 18.35 -7.54 -22.22
N ARG A 223 17.63 -6.40 -22.37
CA ARG A 223 17.60 -5.62 -23.62
C ARG A 223 17.37 -4.13 -23.39
N LYS A 224 17.90 -3.28 -24.31
CA LYS A 224 17.73 -1.84 -24.28
C LYS A 224 16.39 -1.40 -24.88
N PHE A 225 15.86 -0.28 -24.41
CA PHE A 225 14.60 0.28 -24.88
C PHE A 225 14.84 1.53 -25.74
N ALA A 226 14.28 1.51 -26.95
CA ALA A 226 14.33 2.63 -27.87
C ALA A 226 12.99 3.37 -28.02
N CYS A 227 11.92 2.87 -27.42
CA CYS A 227 10.57 3.37 -27.60
C CYS A 227 9.63 2.96 -26.46
N ALA A 228 8.47 3.65 -26.36
CA ALA A 228 7.44 3.33 -25.37
C ALA A 228 6.93 1.89 -25.49
N ASN A 229 6.78 1.37 -26.72
CA ASN A 229 6.40 -0.04 -26.92
C ASN A 229 7.43 -1.02 -26.37
N CYS A 230 8.70 -0.66 -26.37
CA CYS A 230 9.74 -1.50 -25.77
C CYS A 230 9.51 -1.65 -24.26
N VAL A 231 9.09 -0.57 -23.60
CA VAL A 231 8.73 -0.58 -22.18
C VAL A 231 7.48 -1.45 -21.94
N VAL A 232 6.43 -1.27 -22.77
CA VAL A 232 5.20 -2.09 -22.68
C VAL A 232 5.52 -3.59 -22.83
N ASN A 233 6.35 -3.96 -23.79
CA ASN A 233 6.74 -5.37 -24.00
C ASN A 233 7.56 -5.92 -22.83
N ALA A 234 8.41 -5.11 -22.23
CA ALA A 234 9.16 -5.51 -21.04
C ALA A 234 8.22 -5.71 -19.83
N LEU A 235 7.28 -4.79 -19.65
CA LEU A 235 6.26 -4.91 -18.59
C LEU A 235 5.34 -6.11 -18.83
N GLU A 236 5.01 -6.45 -20.08
CA GLU A 236 4.25 -7.67 -20.40
C GLU A 236 5.01 -8.94 -19.98
N GLU A 237 6.30 -9.04 -20.33
CA GLU A 237 7.15 -10.16 -19.93
C GLU A 237 7.22 -10.30 -18.41
N ARG A 238 7.37 -9.17 -17.70
CA ARG A 238 7.36 -9.19 -16.24
C ARG A 238 5.99 -9.55 -15.67
N LEU A 239 4.91 -9.06 -16.27
CA LEU A 239 3.54 -9.43 -15.86
C LEU A 239 3.28 -10.93 -16.03
N GLN A 240 3.75 -11.54 -17.10
CA GLN A 240 3.66 -13.02 -17.29
C GLN A 240 4.36 -13.75 -16.15
N PHE A 241 5.57 -13.36 -15.80
CA PHE A 241 6.29 -13.92 -14.66
C PHE A 241 5.52 -13.75 -13.34
N PHE A 242 4.93 -12.58 -13.09
CA PHE A 242 4.10 -12.36 -11.92
C PHE A 242 2.84 -13.25 -11.91
N VAL A 243 2.19 -13.43 -13.06
CA VAL A 243 1.01 -14.30 -13.20
C VAL A 243 1.36 -15.77 -12.92
N GLU A 244 2.52 -16.25 -13.34
CA GLU A 244 3.04 -17.57 -13.01
C GLU A 244 3.28 -17.75 -11.50
N MET A 245 3.65 -16.64 -10.83
CA MET A 245 3.80 -16.61 -9.37
C MET A 245 2.48 -16.43 -8.61
N GLY A 246 1.34 -16.30 -9.33
CA GLY A 246 0.00 -16.23 -8.72
C GLY A 246 -0.64 -14.84 -8.75
N CYS A 247 -0.03 -13.85 -9.36
CA CYS A 247 -0.58 -12.51 -9.49
C CYS A 247 -1.98 -12.51 -10.09
N ARG A 248 -2.91 -11.76 -9.46
CA ARG A 248 -4.30 -11.58 -9.94
C ARG A 248 -4.75 -10.14 -9.87
N ALA A 249 -3.91 -9.25 -9.35
CA ALA A 249 -4.18 -7.82 -9.27
C ALA A 249 -2.94 -7.01 -9.66
N SER A 250 -3.15 -5.88 -10.31
CA SER A 250 -2.16 -4.82 -10.41
C SER A 250 -2.45 -3.76 -9.37
N ASP A 251 -1.49 -2.87 -9.14
CA ASP A 251 -1.64 -1.74 -8.24
C ASP A 251 -1.00 -0.50 -8.87
N HIS A 252 -1.73 0.62 -8.86
CA HIS A 252 -1.28 1.88 -9.42
C HIS A 252 -1.51 3.00 -8.41
N GLY A 253 -0.44 3.67 -7.97
CA GLY A 253 -0.49 4.85 -7.09
C GLY A 253 -0.25 6.12 -7.89
N LEU A 254 -1.33 6.73 -8.39
CA LEU A 254 -1.29 7.91 -9.23
C LEU A 254 -1.62 9.17 -8.43
N ASP A 255 -0.87 10.25 -8.62
CA ASP A 255 -1.20 11.56 -8.02
C ASP A 255 -2.56 12.06 -8.55
N TYR A 256 -2.83 11.80 -9.83
CA TYR A 256 -4.10 11.97 -10.53
C TYR A 256 -4.14 10.98 -11.71
N VAL A 257 -5.31 10.62 -12.20
CA VAL A 257 -5.44 9.78 -13.42
C VAL A 257 -5.27 10.67 -14.64
N PRO A 258 -4.18 10.53 -15.44
CA PRO A 258 -4.02 11.30 -16.67
C PRO A 258 -4.86 10.69 -17.80
N TYR A 259 -5.43 11.55 -18.65
CA TYR A 259 -5.96 11.14 -19.93
C TYR A 259 -5.78 12.24 -20.98
N VAL A 260 -5.06 11.90 -22.04
CA VAL A 260 -4.96 12.71 -23.25
C VAL A 260 -4.98 11.80 -24.48
N GLU A 261 -5.50 12.28 -25.59
CA GLU A 261 -5.46 11.53 -26.86
C GLU A 261 -4.01 11.34 -27.32
N THR A 262 -3.58 10.10 -27.35
CA THR A 262 -2.19 9.73 -27.57
C THR A 262 -2.05 8.50 -28.49
N ASN A 263 -0.83 8.26 -28.92
CA ASN A 263 -0.42 7.08 -29.69
C ASN A 263 1.04 6.71 -29.40
N ALA A 264 1.51 5.62 -29.98
CA ALA A 264 2.86 5.12 -29.78
C ALA A 264 3.97 6.13 -30.17
N GLU A 265 3.72 7.01 -31.14
CA GLU A 265 4.69 8.01 -31.59
C GLU A 265 4.86 9.10 -30.57
N LYS A 266 3.74 9.69 -30.08
CA LYS A 266 3.76 10.72 -29.02
C LYS A 266 4.40 10.18 -27.73
N ALA A 267 4.00 8.98 -27.30
CA ALA A 267 4.57 8.35 -26.13
C ALA A 267 6.09 8.07 -26.27
N THR A 268 6.52 7.64 -27.47
CA THR A 268 7.94 7.40 -27.75
C THR A 268 8.75 8.71 -27.80
N ALA A 269 8.17 9.80 -28.30
CA ALA A 269 8.83 11.10 -28.28
C ALA A 269 9.08 11.58 -26.83
N ALA A 270 8.06 11.48 -25.96
CA ALA A 270 8.19 11.79 -24.54
C ALA A 270 9.24 10.89 -23.85
N PHE A 271 9.18 9.58 -24.11
CA PHE A 271 10.14 8.61 -23.58
C PHE A 271 11.59 8.98 -23.93
N LYS A 272 11.87 9.29 -25.20
CA LYS A 272 13.22 9.67 -25.66
C LYS A 272 13.74 10.93 -24.98
N LYS A 273 12.88 11.95 -24.82
CA LYS A 273 13.22 13.17 -24.07
C LYS A 273 13.59 12.84 -22.62
N ALA A 274 12.76 12.05 -21.92
CA ALA A 274 13.04 11.67 -20.55
C ALA A 274 14.36 10.91 -20.40
N MET A 275 14.62 9.96 -21.29
CA MET A 275 15.88 9.20 -21.30
C MET A 275 17.11 10.06 -21.65
N ALA A 276 16.92 11.18 -22.35
CA ALA A 276 17.97 12.16 -22.61
C ALA A 276 18.15 13.19 -21.46
N GLY A 277 17.34 13.11 -20.40
CA GLY A 277 17.34 14.09 -19.32
C GLY A 277 16.73 15.44 -19.69
N GLU A 278 15.97 15.50 -20.78
CA GLU A 278 15.29 16.71 -21.22
C GLU A 278 13.97 16.92 -20.45
N PRO A 279 13.61 18.17 -20.13
CA PRO A 279 12.36 18.44 -19.42
C PRO A 279 11.14 18.13 -20.29
N LEU A 280 10.12 17.55 -19.65
CA LEU A 280 8.83 17.27 -20.27
C LEU A 280 7.77 18.27 -19.83
N THR A 281 6.92 18.67 -20.77
CA THR A 281 5.67 19.34 -20.43
C THR A 281 4.71 18.37 -19.72
N GLN A 282 3.67 18.92 -19.07
CA GLN A 282 2.61 18.09 -18.47
C GLN A 282 1.95 17.20 -19.53
N GLU A 283 1.59 17.77 -20.68
CA GLU A 283 0.93 17.06 -21.78
C GLU A 283 1.79 15.93 -22.36
N GLU A 284 3.08 16.13 -22.53
CA GLU A 284 4.00 15.08 -22.98
C GLU A 284 4.08 13.92 -21.98
N GLY A 285 4.17 14.24 -20.68
CA GLY A 285 4.15 13.23 -19.61
C GLY A 285 2.83 12.47 -19.57
N ASP A 286 1.71 13.18 -19.64
CA ASP A 286 0.38 12.58 -19.66
C ASP A 286 0.15 11.71 -20.90
N ALA A 287 0.68 12.11 -22.06
CA ALA A 287 0.60 11.29 -23.28
C ALA A 287 1.31 9.94 -23.12
N TYR A 288 2.49 9.95 -22.51
CA TYR A 288 3.22 8.70 -22.20
C TYR A 288 2.46 7.85 -21.18
N THR A 289 2.05 8.43 -20.06
CA THR A 289 1.40 7.70 -18.98
C THR A 289 0.04 7.14 -19.42
N THR A 290 -0.77 7.93 -20.17
CA THR A 290 -2.04 7.45 -20.77
C THR A 290 -1.80 6.27 -21.70
N TYR A 291 -0.75 6.35 -22.55
CA TYR A 291 -0.42 5.26 -23.47
C TYR A 291 -0.07 3.97 -22.73
N LEU A 292 0.73 4.06 -21.68
CA LEU A 292 1.09 2.90 -20.87
C LEU A 292 -0.10 2.34 -20.09
N LEU A 293 -0.94 3.20 -19.48
CA LEU A 293 -2.12 2.75 -18.74
C LEU A 293 -3.11 1.99 -19.63
N ILE A 294 -3.35 2.47 -20.87
CA ILE A 294 -4.21 1.78 -21.85
C ILE A 294 -3.57 0.43 -22.24
N SER A 295 -2.27 0.43 -22.53
CA SER A 295 -1.55 -0.80 -22.89
C SER A 295 -1.57 -1.83 -21.77
N LEU A 296 -1.30 -1.40 -20.53
CA LEU A 296 -1.35 -2.25 -19.35
C LEU A 296 -2.77 -2.75 -19.07
N GLY A 297 -3.80 -1.90 -19.20
CA GLY A 297 -5.20 -2.32 -19.05
C GLY A 297 -5.56 -3.48 -19.98
N ARG A 298 -5.13 -3.41 -21.25
CA ARG A 298 -5.29 -4.50 -22.22
C ARG A 298 -4.56 -5.76 -21.80
N LEU A 299 -3.33 -5.64 -21.31
CA LEU A 299 -2.55 -6.77 -20.80
C LEU A 299 -3.22 -7.38 -19.56
N TYR A 300 -3.73 -6.56 -18.63
CA TYR A 300 -4.46 -7.05 -17.46
C TYR A 300 -5.71 -7.82 -17.87
N LYS A 301 -6.46 -7.35 -18.87
CA LYS A 301 -7.58 -8.11 -19.44
C LYS A 301 -7.13 -9.45 -20.02
N LYS A 302 -6.04 -9.43 -20.82
CA LYS A 302 -5.47 -10.61 -21.46
C LYS A 302 -5.07 -11.68 -20.45
N TYR A 303 -4.45 -11.29 -19.33
CA TYR A 303 -3.92 -12.18 -18.30
C TYR A 303 -4.87 -12.38 -17.09
N ASN A 304 -6.11 -11.88 -17.17
CA ASN A 304 -7.11 -11.98 -16.10
C ASN A 304 -6.60 -11.42 -14.76
N VAL A 305 -6.00 -10.24 -14.81
CA VAL A 305 -5.53 -9.45 -13.67
C VAL A 305 -6.50 -8.29 -13.44
N ALA A 306 -6.92 -8.05 -12.20
CA ALA A 306 -7.72 -6.89 -11.84
C ALA A 306 -6.84 -5.64 -11.79
N MET A 307 -7.32 -4.51 -12.30
CA MET A 307 -6.60 -3.24 -12.30
C MET A 307 -7.03 -2.41 -11.09
N GLN A 308 -6.14 -2.21 -10.12
CA GLN A 308 -6.36 -1.34 -8.98
C GLN A 308 -5.74 0.03 -9.24
N ILE A 309 -6.50 1.11 -9.03
CA ILE A 309 -6.05 2.49 -9.24
C ILE A 309 -6.29 3.30 -7.97
N HIS A 310 -5.21 3.68 -7.30
CA HIS A 310 -5.20 4.67 -6.22
C HIS A 310 -4.92 6.05 -6.81
N TYR A 311 -5.72 7.05 -6.48
CA TYR A 311 -5.57 8.40 -6.98
C TYR A 311 -6.08 9.46 -6.01
N SER A 312 -5.92 10.72 -6.35
CA SER A 312 -6.26 11.86 -5.51
C SER A 312 -5.41 11.98 -4.24
N CYS A 313 -4.11 11.62 -4.35
CA CYS A 313 -3.13 11.78 -3.28
C CYS A 313 -1.93 12.59 -3.77
N LEU A 314 -1.68 13.74 -3.14
CA LEU A 314 -0.43 14.47 -3.30
C LEU A 314 0.61 13.92 -2.33
N ARG A 315 1.64 13.29 -2.85
CA ARG A 315 2.68 12.65 -2.06
C ARG A 315 3.74 13.64 -1.61
N ASN A 316 4.23 13.44 -0.38
CA ASN A 316 5.43 14.08 0.15
C ASN A 316 5.41 15.62 0.05
N VAL A 317 4.28 16.26 0.38
CA VAL A 317 4.08 17.72 0.21
C VAL A 317 4.99 18.57 1.10
N ASN A 318 5.50 18.02 2.20
CA ASN A 318 6.50 18.69 3.05
C ASN A 318 7.92 18.38 2.54
N GLN A 319 8.40 19.21 1.62
CA GLN A 319 9.71 19.03 0.98
C GLN A 319 10.89 19.01 1.96
N LYS A 320 10.81 19.73 3.09
CA LYS A 320 11.84 19.71 4.13
C LYS A 320 11.94 18.34 4.79
N MET A 321 10.78 17.78 5.14
CA MET A 321 10.73 16.46 5.79
C MET A 321 11.00 15.35 4.79
N TYR A 322 10.55 15.46 3.56
CA TYR A 322 10.89 14.52 2.49
C TYR A 322 12.40 14.40 2.28
N LYS A 323 13.13 15.53 2.26
CA LYS A 323 14.61 15.51 2.15
C LYS A 323 15.29 14.89 3.37
N LYS A 324 14.64 14.94 4.55
CA LYS A 324 15.19 14.42 5.80
C LYS A 324 14.85 12.93 6.00
N LEU A 325 13.62 12.52 5.71
CA LEU A 325 13.08 11.21 6.09
C LEU A 325 12.76 10.30 4.90
N GLY A 326 12.77 10.83 3.68
CA GLY A 326 12.34 10.09 2.50
C GLY A 326 10.82 10.03 2.32
N PRO A 327 10.35 9.16 1.40
CA PRO A 327 8.94 8.98 1.08
C PRO A 327 8.20 8.22 2.19
N ASP A 328 6.86 8.26 2.12
CA ASP A 328 5.93 7.48 2.94
C ASP A 328 6.11 7.67 4.46
N THR A 329 6.42 8.91 4.86
CA THR A 329 6.65 9.27 6.26
C THR A 329 5.56 10.14 6.87
N GLY A 330 4.34 10.16 6.26
CA GLY A 330 3.14 10.78 6.84
C GLY A 330 2.91 12.23 6.42
N PHE A 331 3.47 12.67 5.29
CA PHE A 331 3.34 14.04 4.76
C PHE A 331 2.57 14.12 3.45
N ASP A 332 1.69 13.16 3.21
CA ASP A 332 0.78 13.16 2.08
C ASP A 332 -0.48 13.98 2.38
N MET A 333 -1.15 14.48 1.35
CA MET A 333 -2.43 15.17 1.47
C MET A 333 -3.41 14.74 0.38
N ILE A 334 -4.70 14.97 0.64
CA ILE A 334 -5.76 14.73 -0.35
C ILE A 334 -5.60 15.76 -1.48
N ALA A 335 -5.58 15.27 -2.71
CA ALA A 335 -5.66 16.12 -3.89
C ALA A 335 -7.13 16.34 -4.28
N VAL A 336 -7.49 17.56 -4.56
CA VAL A 336 -8.78 17.87 -5.20
C VAL A 336 -8.52 17.95 -6.70
N THR A 337 -8.67 16.80 -7.39
CA THR A 337 -8.57 16.71 -8.84
C THR A 337 -9.90 16.20 -9.37
N ASP A 338 -10.40 16.78 -10.47
CA ASP A 338 -11.53 16.19 -11.21
C ASP A 338 -10.99 14.97 -11.98
N GLY A 339 -11.04 13.82 -11.30
CA GLY A 339 -10.63 12.54 -11.88
C GLY A 339 -11.66 11.90 -12.77
N SER A 340 -12.94 12.28 -12.62
CA SER A 340 -14.09 11.57 -13.21
C SER A 340 -14.03 11.53 -14.74
N ALA A 341 -13.74 12.65 -15.39
CA ALA A 341 -13.65 12.73 -16.84
C ALA A 341 -12.48 11.90 -17.40
N ALA A 342 -11.31 11.99 -16.76
CA ALA A 342 -10.14 11.25 -17.19
C ALA A 342 -10.29 9.74 -16.99
N ILE A 343 -10.82 9.29 -15.83
CA ILE A 343 -11.12 7.90 -15.56
C ILE A 343 -12.15 7.36 -16.54
N SER A 344 -13.25 8.10 -16.75
CA SER A 344 -14.29 7.73 -17.72
C SER A 344 -13.71 7.54 -19.11
N SER A 345 -12.85 8.47 -19.56
CA SER A 345 -12.20 8.39 -20.88
C SER A 345 -11.24 7.20 -20.98
N LEU A 346 -10.44 6.95 -19.94
CA LEU A 346 -9.53 5.80 -19.88
C LEU A 346 -10.28 4.48 -19.98
N LEU A 347 -11.32 4.31 -19.17
CA LEU A 347 -12.13 3.09 -19.14
C LEU A 347 -12.97 2.94 -20.43
N SER A 348 -13.51 4.04 -20.99
CA SER A 348 -14.20 4.03 -22.27
C SER A 348 -13.28 3.52 -23.37
N LYS A 349 -12.03 4.00 -23.42
CA LYS A 349 -11.05 3.57 -24.42
C LYS A 349 -10.76 2.07 -24.38
N LEU A 350 -10.70 1.50 -23.19
CA LEU A 350 -10.52 0.04 -22.99
C LEU A 350 -11.81 -0.73 -23.33
N THR A 351 -12.98 -0.14 -23.05
CA THR A 351 -14.28 -0.77 -23.29
C THR A 351 -14.63 -0.80 -24.77
N GLU A 352 -14.29 0.25 -25.55
CA GLU A 352 -14.50 0.30 -27.00
C GLU A 352 -13.92 -0.92 -27.73
N THR A 353 -12.80 -1.44 -27.26
CA THR A 353 -12.13 -2.62 -27.86
C THR A 353 -12.47 -3.93 -27.15
N GLY A 354 -13.32 -3.91 -26.13
CA GLY A 354 -13.62 -5.08 -25.29
C GLY A 354 -12.46 -5.54 -24.40
N GLU A 355 -11.46 -4.69 -24.22
CA GLU A 355 -10.20 -5.02 -23.53
C GLU A 355 -10.12 -4.43 -22.11
N CYS A 356 -11.25 -3.95 -21.56
CA CYS A 356 -11.33 -3.44 -20.20
C CYS A 356 -11.21 -4.60 -19.18
N PRO A 357 -10.25 -4.57 -18.24
CA PRO A 357 -10.17 -5.54 -17.16
C PRO A 357 -11.25 -5.28 -16.11
N LYS A 358 -11.32 -6.07 -15.04
CA LYS A 358 -11.99 -5.66 -13.80
C LYS A 358 -11.19 -4.52 -13.18
N VAL A 359 -11.88 -3.47 -12.74
CA VAL A 359 -11.23 -2.27 -12.17
C VAL A 359 -11.72 -2.03 -10.76
N ILE A 360 -10.81 -1.66 -9.86
CA ILE A 360 -11.08 -1.21 -8.50
C ILE A 360 -10.49 0.18 -8.36
N LEU A 361 -11.33 1.14 -7.97
CA LEU A 361 -10.93 2.54 -7.79
C LEU A 361 -10.83 2.88 -6.31
N TYR A 362 -9.72 3.50 -5.91
CA TYR A 362 -9.48 3.98 -4.55
C TYR A 362 -9.25 5.49 -4.61
N SER A 363 -10.29 6.28 -4.31
CA SER A 363 -10.18 7.72 -4.22
C SER A 363 -10.09 8.20 -2.78
N LEU A 364 -9.21 9.16 -2.51
CA LEU A 364 -9.20 9.90 -1.26
C LEU A 364 -10.17 11.09 -1.28
N ASN A 365 -10.64 11.50 -2.47
CA ASN A 365 -11.58 12.61 -2.61
C ASN A 365 -13.01 12.14 -2.33
N PRO A 366 -13.69 12.65 -1.28
CA PRO A 366 -15.06 12.26 -0.98
C PRO A 366 -16.07 12.58 -2.09
N ALA A 367 -15.76 13.54 -2.97
CA ALA A 367 -16.63 13.90 -4.11
C ALA A 367 -16.71 12.80 -5.18
N ASP A 368 -15.71 11.90 -5.25
CA ASP A 368 -15.65 10.83 -6.23
C ASP A 368 -16.52 9.60 -5.87
N ARG A 369 -17.17 9.61 -4.71
CA ARG A 369 -18.02 8.47 -4.26
C ARG A 369 -19.23 8.19 -5.12
N SER A 370 -19.61 9.09 -6.02
CA SER A 370 -20.73 8.89 -6.97
C SER A 370 -20.37 7.96 -8.13
N GLU A 371 -19.13 7.52 -8.25
CA GLU A 371 -18.64 6.64 -9.32
C GLU A 371 -19.06 5.17 -9.16
N GLU A 372 -19.62 4.81 -8.03
CA GLU A 372 -20.10 3.45 -7.72
C GLU A 372 -21.44 3.08 -8.40
N ARG A 373 -21.91 3.85 -9.38
CA ARG A 373 -23.21 3.62 -10.01
C ARG A 373 -23.10 3.10 -11.45
#